data_d3b96f20e911c3335c302823dc234918
#
_entry.id   d3b96f20e911c3335c302823dc234918
#
_cell.length_a   1.000
_cell.length_b   1.000
_cell.length_c   1.000
_cell.angle_alpha   90.00
_cell.angle_beta   90.00
_cell.angle_gamma   90.00
#
_symmetry.space_group_name_H-M   'P 1'
#
loop_
_entity.id
_entity.type
_entity.pdbx_description
1 polymer ?
#
loop_
_entity_poly.entity_id
_entity_poly.type
_entity_poly.pdbx_seq_one_letter_code
_entity_poly.pdbx_strand_id
1 'polypeptide(L)'
;NYDKTTWMYEMGADGYAKTDPTLTNPRCVFNLMKQHYARYTPEVVSNITGTPKEKFLKICEMIAETSAPNRTMTIMYALGWTQHSTGSQMIRTAAMVQLLLGNIGMVGGGMNALRGHSNIQGLTDLGLLSNLLPGYMTLPGEKETDYKAFIEKRTLKPLRPGQMSYWQNYKKFFVSFLKSMWGEAATPENHFAYDWLPKLDVTYDILRAFELMGQGKITNYICQGFNPLMSFPNKKKIV
;
A
#
# COMPACT_ATOMS: atom_id res chain seq x y z
N ASN A 1 11.91 -7.57 -10.97
CA ASN A 1 10.98 -6.63 -11.61
C ASN A 1 9.97 -7.43 -12.42
N TYR A 2 8.68 -7.13 -12.25
CA TYR A 2 7.61 -7.77 -13.01
C TYR A 2 7.32 -6.94 -14.25
N ASP A 3 7.04 -7.59 -15.37
CA ASP A 3 6.47 -6.94 -16.53
C ASP A 3 4.99 -6.64 -16.26
N LYS A 4 4.70 -5.41 -15.86
CA LYS A 4 3.33 -4.97 -15.54
C LYS A 4 2.46 -4.78 -16.79
N THR A 5 3.03 -4.78 -17.98
CA THR A 5 2.26 -4.63 -19.22
C THR A 5 1.38 -5.84 -19.49
N THR A 6 1.71 -6.99 -18.88
CA THR A 6 0.93 -8.22 -18.99
C THR A 6 -0.18 -8.34 -17.94
N TRP A 7 -0.30 -7.39 -17.02
CA TRP A 7 -1.26 -7.42 -15.91
C TRP A 7 -2.59 -6.74 -16.24
N MET A 8 -3.00 -6.83 -17.47
CA MET A 8 -4.26 -6.24 -17.92
C MET A 8 -5.36 -7.29 -17.97
N TYR A 9 -6.54 -6.91 -17.49
CA TYR A 9 -7.74 -7.69 -17.76
C TYR A 9 -8.15 -7.52 -19.23
N GLU A 10 -8.81 -8.52 -19.78
CA GLU A 10 -9.54 -8.35 -21.02
C GLU A 10 -10.70 -7.40 -20.77
N MET A 11 -10.73 -6.29 -21.49
CA MET A 11 -11.76 -5.26 -21.30
C MET A 11 -12.91 -5.48 -22.25
N GLY A 12 -14.14 -5.31 -21.75
CA GLY A 12 -15.33 -5.24 -22.57
C GLY A 12 -15.49 -3.88 -23.24
N ALA A 13 -16.41 -3.78 -24.19
CA ALA A 13 -16.75 -2.51 -24.86
C ALA A 13 -17.35 -1.46 -23.91
N ASP A 14 -17.88 -1.90 -22.78
CA ASP A 14 -18.43 -1.08 -21.68
C ASP A 14 -17.36 -0.50 -20.74
N GLY A 15 -16.07 -0.81 -20.99
CA GLY A 15 -14.95 -0.37 -20.15
C GLY A 15 -14.81 -1.16 -18.85
N TYR A 16 -15.53 -2.28 -18.68
CA TYR A 16 -15.35 -3.20 -17.56
C TYR A 16 -14.49 -4.40 -17.95
N ALA A 17 -13.83 -5.00 -16.98
CA ALA A 17 -13.17 -6.29 -17.19
C ALA A 17 -14.22 -7.35 -17.57
N LYS A 18 -13.92 -8.14 -18.59
CA LYS A 18 -14.76 -9.31 -18.91
C LYS A 18 -14.80 -10.26 -17.72
N THR A 19 -15.96 -10.82 -17.46
CA THR A 19 -16.17 -11.82 -16.40
C THR A 19 -16.51 -13.18 -16.98
N ASP A 20 -16.16 -14.21 -16.26
CA ASP A 20 -16.56 -15.58 -16.56
C ASP A 20 -17.36 -16.15 -15.38
N PRO A 21 -18.69 -16.04 -15.39
CA PRO A 21 -19.53 -16.52 -14.29
C PRO A 21 -19.54 -18.05 -14.20
N THR A 22 -19.10 -18.75 -15.25
CA THR A 22 -19.05 -20.22 -15.28
C THR A 22 -17.75 -20.78 -14.70
N LEU A 23 -16.73 -19.93 -14.57
CA LEU A 23 -15.37 -20.30 -14.13
C LEU A 23 -14.73 -21.41 -14.99
N THR A 24 -15.13 -21.51 -16.26
CA THR A 24 -14.62 -22.54 -17.20
C THR A 24 -13.45 -22.07 -18.05
N ASN A 25 -13.31 -20.75 -18.25
CA ASN A 25 -12.21 -20.20 -19.02
C ASN A 25 -10.87 -20.44 -18.28
N PRO A 26 -9.86 -21.05 -18.92
CA PRO A 26 -8.58 -21.32 -18.28
C PRO A 26 -7.82 -20.04 -17.88
N ARG A 27 -8.11 -18.90 -18.50
CA ARG A 27 -7.56 -17.59 -18.15
C ARG A 27 -8.38 -16.83 -17.10
N CYS A 28 -9.48 -17.38 -16.63
CA CYS A 28 -10.22 -16.82 -15.52
C CYS A 28 -9.30 -16.69 -14.30
N VAL A 29 -9.32 -15.53 -13.62
CA VAL A 29 -8.48 -15.25 -12.45
C VAL A 29 -8.57 -16.36 -11.42
N PHE A 30 -9.78 -16.88 -11.15
CA PHE A 30 -9.98 -17.98 -10.21
C PHE A 30 -9.23 -19.24 -10.60
N ASN A 31 -9.25 -19.63 -11.89
CA ASN A 31 -8.54 -20.79 -12.37
C ASN A 31 -7.02 -20.63 -12.33
N LEU A 32 -6.51 -19.44 -12.67
CA LEU A 32 -5.10 -19.12 -12.54
C LEU A 32 -4.64 -19.17 -11.07
N MET A 33 -5.47 -18.69 -10.15
CA MET A 33 -5.20 -18.80 -8.71
C MET A 33 -5.15 -20.26 -8.25
N LYS A 34 -6.12 -21.07 -8.63
CA LYS A 34 -6.14 -22.51 -8.31
C LYS A 34 -4.87 -23.20 -8.77
N GLN A 35 -4.45 -22.96 -10.00
CA GLN A 35 -3.21 -23.53 -10.56
C GLN A 35 -1.98 -23.05 -9.77
N HIS A 36 -1.92 -21.76 -9.46
CA HIS A 36 -0.79 -21.18 -8.72
C HIS A 36 -0.67 -21.77 -7.32
N TYR A 37 -1.78 -21.91 -6.60
CA TYR A 37 -1.80 -22.39 -5.21
C TYR A 37 -1.87 -23.91 -5.06
N ALA A 38 -2.08 -24.67 -6.12
CA ALA A 38 -2.14 -26.14 -6.08
C ALA A 38 -0.88 -26.80 -5.48
N ARG A 39 0.27 -26.12 -5.53
CA ARG A 39 1.52 -26.56 -4.91
C ARG A 39 1.51 -26.56 -3.38
N TYR A 40 0.61 -25.83 -2.76
CA TYR A 40 0.48 -25.73 -1.31
C TYR A 40 -0.59 -26.69 -0.80
N THR A 41 -0.31 -28.00 -0.93
CA THR A 41 -1.22 -29.01 -0.38
C THR A 41 -1.26 -28.94 1.14
N PRO A 42 -2.31 -29.49 1.80
CA PRO A 42 -2.37 -29.53 3.25
C PRO A 42 -1.15 -30.17 3.91
N GLU A 43 -0.54 -31.17 3.25
CA GLU A 43 0.69 -31.80 3.71
C GLU A 43 1.88 -30.85 3.65
N VAL A 44 2.02 -30.13 2.53
CA VAL A 44 3.10 -29.13 2.35
C VAL A 44 2.95 -28.02 3.39
N VAL A 45 1.73 -27.54 3.60
CA VAL A 45 1.46 -26.49 4.62
C VAL A 45 1.81 -27.00 6.02
N SER A 46 1.37 -28.21 6.38
CA SER A 46 1.68 -28.82 7.66
C SER A 46 3.19 -28.96 7.88
N ASN A 47 3.93 -29.43 6.87
CA ASN A 47 5.37 -29.61 6.95
C ASN A 47 6.14 -28.29 7.11
N ILE A 48 5.67 -27.20 6.44
CA ILE A 48 6.32 -25.89 6.51
C ILE A 48 6.01 -25.18 7.83
N THR A 49 4.75 -25.23 8.27
CA THR A 49 4.27 -24.43 9.41
C THR A 49 4.36 -25.16 10.75
N GLY A 50 4.50 -26.49 10.75
CA GLY A 50 4.40 -27.33 11.93
C GLY A 50 2.96 -27.49 12.46
N THR A 51 1.95 -26.93 11.79
CA THR A 51 0.56 -27.06 12.17
C THR A 51 0.02 -28.43 11.76
N PRO A 52 -0.57 -29.22 12.66
CA PRO A 52 -1.18 -30.50 12.29
C PRO A 52 -2.23 -30.33 11.18
N LYS A 53 -2.20 -31.23 10.19
CA LYS A 53 -3.05 -31.15 8.99
C LYS A 53 -4.54 -31.02 9.33
N GLU A 54 -5.02 -31.80 10.30
CA GLU A 54 -6.44 -31.79 10.70
C GLU A 54 -6.84 -30.45 11.29
N LYS A 55 -5.96 -29.81 12.06
CA LYS A 55 -6.21 -28.47 12.62
C LYS A 55 -6.21 -27.41 11.51
N PHE A 56 -5.29 -27.51 10.55
CA PHE A 56 -5.26 -26.62 9.40
C PHE A 56 -6.55 -26.74 8.58
N LEU A 57 -6.98 -27.95 8.24
CA LEU A 57 -8.22 -28.18 7.50
C LEU A 57 -9.44 -27.66 8.25
N LYS A 58 -9.48 -27.86 9.59
CA LYS A 58 -10.57 -27.33 10.40
C LYS A 58 -10.66 -25.80 10.37
N ILE A 59 -9.52 -25.11 10.39
CA ILE A 59 -9.47 -23.65 10.21
C ILE A 59 -9.99 -23.27 8.82
N CYS A 60 -9.60 -23.98 7.78
CA CYS A 60 -10.08 -23.72 6.42
C CYS A 60 -11.62 -23.87 6.32
N GLU A 61 -12.20 -24.90 6.95
CA GLU A 61 -13.66 -25.08 7.02
C GLU A 61 -14.33 -23.90 7.71
N MET A 62 -13.84 -23.50 8.89
CA MET A 62 -14.38 -22.36 9.65
C MET A 62 -14.32 -21.06 8.84
N ILE A 63 -13.24 -20.84 8.10
CA ILE A 63 -13.11 -19.70 7.21
C ILE A 63 -14.11 -19.79 6.06
N ALA A 64 -14.25 -20.95 5.43
CA ALA A 64 -15.18 -21.14 4.31
C ALA A 64 -16.65 -20.93 4.73
N GLU A 65 -17.02 -21.25 5.96
CA GLU A 65 -18.36 -20.99 6.51
C GLU A 65 -18.74 -19.52 6.56
N THR A 66 -17.75 -18.61 6.46
CA THR A 66 -17.97 -17.15 6.49
C THR A 66 -18.22 -16.54 5.11
N SER A 67 -18.54 -17.36 4.11
CA SER A 67 -18.84 -16.91 2.75
C SER A 67 -20.32 -16.56 2.50
N ALA A 68 -21.16 -16.59 3.53
CA ALA A 68 -22.59 -16.27 3.42
C ALA A 68 -22.85 -14.79 3.83
N PRO A 69 -23.88 -14.14 3.27
CA PRO A 69 -24.18 -12.73 3.57
C PRO A 69 -24.44 -12.41 5.05
N ASN A 70 -24.91 -13.38 5.82
CA ASN A 70 -25.15 -13.26 7.26
C ASN A 70 -24.05 -13.88 8.14
N ARG A 71 -22.97 -14.32 7.53
CA ARG A 71 -21.80 -14.92 8.19
C ARG A 71 -20.55 -14.37 7.54
N THR A 72 -19.98 -13.35 8.13
CA THR A 72 -18.80 -12.67 7.62
C THR A 72 -17.62 -12.85 8.58
N MET A 73 -16.41 -12.67 8.05
CA MET A 73 -15.18 -12.71 8.81
C MET A 73 -14.39 -11.43 8.54
N THR A 74 -13.84 -10.84 9.58
CA THR A 74 -12.81 -9.82 9.46
C THR A 74 -11.43 -10.39 9.77
N ILE A 75 -10.42 -9.92 9.06
CA ILE A 75 -9.03 -10.22 9.38
C ILE A 75 -8.39 -8.98 10.02
N MET A 76 -7.92 -9.13 11.24
CA MET A 76 -7.18 -8.09 11.96
C MET A 76 -5.70 -8.45 11.98
N TYR A 77 -4.84 -7.49 11.63
CA TYR A 77 -3.40 -7.72 11.61
C TYR A 77 -2.64 -6.46 12.07
N ALA A 78 -1.39 -6.64 12.40
CA ALA A 78 -0.48 -5.56 12.74
C ALA A 78 0.96 -5.92 12.35
N LEU A 79 1.94 -5.51 13.15
CA LEU A 79 3.37 -5.62 12.86
C LEU A 79 3.87 -7.05 12.70
N GLY A 80 3.19 -8.05 13.28
CA GLY A 80 3.52 -9.46 13.08
C GLY A 80 3.49 -9.91 11.61
N TRP A 81 2.71 -9.22 10.76
CA TRP A 81 2.73 -9.42 9.32
C TRP A 81 3.55 -8.36 8.59
N THR A 82 3.39 -7.09 8.95
CA THR A 82 4.00 -5.98 8.19
C THR A 82 5.52 -5.95 8.30
N GLN A 83 6.10 -6.39 9.40
CA GLN A 83 7.55 -6.37 9.65
C GLN A 83 8.30 -7.62 9.18
N HIS A 84 7.76 -8.32 8.20
CA HIS A 84 8.46 -9.38 7.48
C HIS A 84 8.92 -8.90 6.11
N SER A 85 10.01 -9.45 5.59
CA SER A 85 10.48 -9.17 4.22
C SER A 85 9.42 -9.52 3.16
N THR A 86 8.51 -10.45 3.45
CA THR A 86 7.37 -10.85 2.62
C THR A 86 6.03 -10.35 3.15
N GLY A 87 6.02 -9.35 4.03
CA GLY A 87 4.80 -8.85 4.69
C GLY A 87 3.72 -8.40 3.73
N SER A 88 4.07 -7.67 2.67
CA SER A 88 3.12 -7.23 1.65
C SER A 88 2.45 -8.40 0.93
N GLN A 89 3.17 -9.47 0.66
CA GLN A 89 2.63 -10.68 0.04
C GLN A 89 1.67 -11.42 0.97
N MET A 90 2.01 -11.53 2.26
CA MET A 90 1.13 -12.15 3.26
C MET A 90 -0.20 -11.40 3.38
N ILE A 91 -0.15 -10.08 3.53
CA ILE A 91 -1.35 -9.23 3.64
C ILE A 91 -2.18 -9.30 2.36
N ARG A 92 -1.54 -9.28 1.20
CA ARG A 92 -2.23 -9.45 -0.09
C ARG A 92 -2.93 -10.81 -0.18
N THR A 93 -2.29 -11.89 0.25
CA THR A 93 -2.89 -13.23 0.26
C THR A 93 -4.12 -13.28 1.18
N ALA A 94 -4.04 -12.65 2.35
CA ALA A 94 -5.20 -12.54 3.24
C ALA A 94 -6.35 -11.73 2.62
N ALA A 95 -6.04 -10.63 1.90
CA ALA A 95 -7.04 -9.88 1.15
C ALA A 95 -7.68 -10.72 0.03
N MET A 96 -6.91 -11.57 -0.64
CA MET A 96 -7.44 -12.51 -1.64
C MET A 96 -8.42 -13.52 -1.02
N VAL A 97 -8.17 -14.01 0.19
CA VAL A 97 -9.12 -14.85 0.93
C VAL A 97 -10.42 -14.09 1.18
N GLN A 98 -10.36 -12.85 1.63
CA GLN A 98 -11.55 -12.01 1.84
C GLN A 98 -12.35 -11.77 0.54
N LEU A 99 -11.67 -11.60 -0.59
CA LEU A 99 -12.32 -11.49 -1.91
C LEU A 99 -13.01 -12.79 -2.33
N LEU A 100 -12.34 -13.94 -2.12
CA LEU A 100 -12.93 -15.26 -2.42
C LEU A 100 -14.18 -15.56 -1.60
N LEU A 101 -14.21 -15.10 -0.34
CA LEU A 101 -15.35 -15.26 0.57
C LEU A 101 -16.49 -14.26 0.30
N GLY A 102 -16.26 -13.23 -0.53
CA GLY A 102 -17.22 -12.16 -0.76
C GLY A 102 -17.39 -11.21 0.43
N ASN A 103 -16.45 -11.17 1.36
CA ASN A 103 -16.54 -10.39 2.59
C ASN A 103 -16.17 -8.90 2.42
N ILE A 104 -15.53 -8.52 1.30
CA ILE A 104 -15.19 -7.12 1.05
C ILE A 104 -16.45 -6.30 0.81
N GLY A 105 -16.63 -5.25 1.61
CA GLY A 105 -17.83 -4.39 1.56
C GLY A 105 -19.02 -4.93 2.36
N MET A 106 -18.91 -6.11 2.96
CA MET A 106 -19.95 -6.66 3.84
C MET A 106 -19.77 -6.19 5.28
N VAL A 107 -20.86 -6.02 6.00
CA VAL A 107 -20.83 -5.67 7.42
C VAL A 107 -20.09 -6.75 8.21
N GLY A 108 -19.08 -6.35 8.97
CA GLY A 108 -18.22 -7.26 9.74
C GLY A 108 -17.16 -8.00 8.92
N GLY A 109 -17.09 -7.76 7.61
CA GLY A 109 -16.04 -8.30 6.73
C GLY A 109 -14.87 -7.35 6.56
N GLY A 110 -13.84 -7.80 5.85
CA GLY A 110 -12.72 -6.98 5.40
C GLY A 110 -11.40 -7.21 6.12
N MET A 111 -10.46 -6.30 5.84
CA MET A 111 -9.10 -6.31 6.39
C MET A 111 -8.90 -5.09 7.28
N ASN A 112 -8.43 -5.30 8.50
CA ASN A 112 -8.24 -4.24 9.48
C ASN A 112 -6.80 -4.23 10.01
N ALA A 113 -6.04 -3.20 9.64
CA ALA A 113 -4.74 -2.94 10.23
C ALA A 113 -4.93 -2.31 11.63
N LEU A 114 -4.55 -3.02 12.67
CA LEU A 114 -4.58 -2.52 14.04
C LEU A 114 -3.35 -1.60 14.22
N ARG A 115 -3.59 -0.31 14.23
CA ARG A 115 -2.53 0.69 14.38
C ARG A 115 -1.89 0.60 15.76
N GLY A 116 -0.55 0.71 15.86
CA GLY A 116 0.16 0.56 17.13
C GLY A 116 0.24 1.86 17.93
N HIS A 117 0.78 2.92 17.34
CA HIS A 117 0.95 4.20 18.01
C HIS A 117 -0.35 5.01 18.09
N SER A 118 -0.48 5.78 19.19
CA SER A 118 -1.57 6.73 19.34
C SER A 118 -1.57 7.72 18.18
N ASN A 119 -2.72 7.87 17.54
CA ASN A 119 -2.94 8.79 16.42
C ASN A 119 -1.91 8.69 15.29
N ILE A 120 -1.40 7.49 14.99
CA ILE A 120 -0.44 7.31 13.88
C ILE A 120 -1.03 7.73 12.53
N GLN A 121 -2.33 7.59 12.32
CA GLN A 121 -2.99 8.04 11.11
C GLN A 121 -2.99 9.56 11.02
N GLY A 122 -3.21 10.28 12.12
CA GLY A 122 -3.07 11.73 12.15
C GLY A 122 -1.65 12.19 11.79
N LEU A 123 -0.61 11.49 12.24
CA LEU A 123 0.76 11.77 11.84
C LEU A 123 0.97 11.62 10.33
N THR A 124 0.44 10.57 9.72
CA THR A 124 0.54 10.38 8.27
C THR A 124 -0.34 11.35 7.49
N ASP A 125 -1.49 11.74 8.03
CA ASP A 125 -2.35 12.80 7.45
C ASP A 125 -1.62 14.15 7.36
N LEU A 126 -0.79 14.45 8.38
CA LEU A 126 0.03 15.66 8.42
C LEU A 126 1.32 15.57 7.59
N GLY A 127 1.62 14.39 7.01
CA GLY A 127 2.79 14.20 6.17
C GLY A 127 4.11 14.11 6.92
N LEU A 128 4.13 13.52 8.12
CA LEU A 128 5.36 13.38 8.92
C LEU A 128 6.29 12.24 8.46
N LEU A 129 5.99 11.56 7.35
CA LEU A 129 6.92 10.66 6.69
C LEU A 129 7.78 11.42 5.69
N SER A 130 9.02 10.98 5.52
CA SER A 130 10.04 11.69 4.73
C SER A 130 9.64 12.01 3.28
N ASN A 131 8.70 11.26 2.71
CA ASN A 131 8.26 11.38 1.32
C ASN A 131 6.83 11.91 1.17
N LEU A 132 6.16 12.23 2.26
CA LEU A 132 4.77 12.69 2.24
C LEU A 132 4.64 14.18 2.54
N LEU A 133 3.67 14.78 1.88
CA LEU A 133 3.06 16.05 2.21
C LEU A 133 1.70 15.82 2.89
N PRO A 134 1.14 16.83 3.58
CA PRO A 134 -0.20 16.72 4.15
C PRO A 134 -1.24 16.17 3.17
N GLY A 135 -2.16 15.34 3.66
CA GLY A 135 -3.21 14.73 2.85
C GLY A 135 -2.73 13.63 1.92
N TYR A 136 -1.62 12.95 2.25
CA TYR A 136 -1.02 11.87 1.46
C TYR A 136 -0.52 12.28 0.07
N MET A 137 -0.34 13.56 -0.18
CA MET A 137 0.39 14.02 -1.35
C MET A 137 1.88 13.66 -1.21
N THR A 138 2.58 13.53 -2.32
CA THR A 138 3.99 13.16 -2.31
C THR A 138 4.88 14.33 -2.71
N LEU A 139 6.06 14.41 -2.12
CA LEU A 139 7.11 15.30 -2.60
C LEU A 139 7.49 14.94 -4.04
N PRO A 140 7.85 15.94 -4.86
CA PRO A 140 8.40 15.67 -6.18
C PRO A 140 9.75 14.98 -6.08
N GLY A 141 10.04 14.10 -7.04
CA GLY A 141 11.38 13.54 -7.20
C GLY A 141 12.35 14.53 -7.87
N GLU A 142 13.65 14.29 -7.72
CA GLU A 142 14.71 15.13 -8.26
C GLU A 142 14.55 15.40 -9.76
N LYS A 143 14.06 14.42 -10.51
CA LYS A 143 13.82 14.52 -11.96
C LYS A 143 12.48 15.15 -12.33
N GLU A 144 11.62 15.41 -11.36
CA GLU A 144 10.30 16.01 -11.57
C GLU A 144 10.38 17.55 -11.45
N THR A 145 11.06 18.19 -12.38
CA THR A 145 11.28 19.64 -12.38
C THR A 145 10.16 20.42 -13.07
N ASP A 146 9.36 19.78 -13.92
CA ASP A 146 8.22 20.43 -14.58
C ASP A 146 6.95 20.27 -13.75
N TYR A 147 6.42 21.39 -13.26
CA TYR A 147 5.18 21.45 -12.47
C TYR A 147 3.97 20.87 -13.22
N LYS A 148 3.82 21.16 -14.51
CA LYS A 148 2.65 20.71 -15.27
C LYS A 148 2.66 19.21 -15.45
N ALA A 149 3.81 18.64 -15.83
CA ALA A 149 4.00 17.20 -15.95
C ALA A 149 3.82 16.49 -14.59
N PHE A 150 4.31 17.08 -13.49
CA PHE A 150 4.12 16.57 -12.14
C PHE A 150 2.64 16.46 -11.76
N ILE A 151 1.86 17.51 -12.00
CA ILE A 151 0.42 17.55 -11.71
C ILE A 151 -0.34 16.56 -12.60
N GLU A 152 -0.04 16.53 -13.90
CA GLU A 152 -0.74 15.64 -14.84
C GLU A 152 -0.55 14.18 -14.48
N LYS A 153 0.67 13.77 -14.17
CA LYS A 153 1.01 12.40 -13.75
C LYS A 153 0.22 11.94 -12.52
N ARG A 154 -0.10 12.84 -11.61
CA ARG A 154 -0.77 12.53 -10.33
C ARG A 154 -2.27 12.79 -10.36
N THR A 155 -2.77 13.50 -11.34
CA THR A 155 -4.20 13.73 -11.51
C THR A 155 -4.83 12.53 -12.21
N LEU A 156 -5.46 11.67 -11.43
CA LEU A 156 -6.12 10.49 -11.98
C LEU A 156 -7.37 10.88 -12.78
N LYS A 157 -7.49 10.31 -13.96
CA LYS A 157 -8.70 10.44 -14.78
C LYS A 157 -9.62 9.27 -14.47
N PRO A 158 -10.92 9.50 -14.29
CA PRO A 158 -11.88 8.42 -14.19
C PRO A 158 -11.84 7.54 -15.44
N LEU A 159 -11.89 6.23 -15.25
CA LEU A 159 -11.93 5.27 -16.38
C LEU A 159 -13.30 5.29 -17.08
N ARG A 160 -14.33 5.74 -16.39
CA ARG A 160 -15.73 5.71 -16.85
C ARG A 160 -16.49 6.95 -16.40
N PRO A 161 -17.54 7.37 -17.15
CA PRO A 161 -18.44 8.44 -16.72
C PRO A 161 -19.05 8.11 -15.34
N GLY A 162 -19.15 9.11 -14.49
CA GLY A 162 -19.71 8.97 -13.14
C GLY A 162 -18.81 8.29 -12.11
N GLN A 163 -17.67 7.74 -12.50
CA GLN A 163 -16.70 7.20 -11.56
C GLN A 163 -16.03 8.34 -10.79
N MET A 164 -16.03 8.24 -9.47
CA MET A 164 -15.35 9.20 -8.59
C MET A 164 -13.96 8.73 -8.26
N SER A 165 -13.00 9.66 -8.26
CA SER A 165 -11.66 9.48 -7.70
C SER A 165 -11.26 10.73 -6.91
N TYR A 166 -10.85 10.56 -5.67
CA TYR A 166 -10.30 11.64 -4.85
C TYR A 166 -9.17 12.37 -5.59
N TRP A 167 -8.26 11.63 -6.22
CA TRP A 167 -7.08 12.15 -6.90
C TRP A 167 -7.34 12.84 -8.23
N GLN A 168 -8.56 12.84 -8.78
CA GLN A 168 -8.90 13.70 -9.90
C GLN A 168 -8.82 15.19 -9.55
N ASN A 169 -8.89 15.53 -8.26
CA ASN A 169 -8.71 16.87 -7.73
C ASN A 169 -7.29 17.17 -7.28
N TYR A 170 -6.29 16.35 -7.63
CA TYR A 170 -4.90 16.49 -7.17
C TYR A 170 -4.38 17.92 -7.33
N LYS A 171 -4.59 18.53 -8.49
CA LYS A 171 -4.18 19.92 -8.75
C LYS A 171 -4.74 20.90 -7.72
N LYS A 172 -6.02 20.79 -7.36
CA LYS A 172 -6.66 21.69 -6.39
C LYS A 172 -6.04 21.54 -5.01
N PHE A 173 -5.84 20.30 -4.58
CA PHE A 173 -5.24 20.00 -3.28
C PHE A 173 -3.79 20.50 -3.21
N PHE A 174 -3.03 20.23 -4.25
CA PHE A 174 -1.61 20.62 -4.31
C PHE A 174 -1.42 22.13 -4.34
N VAL A 175 -2.20 22.85 -5.13
CA VAL A 175 -2.17 24.32 -5.16
C VAL A 175 -2.61 24.90 -3.81
N SER A 176 -3.64 24.35 -3.18
CA SER A 176 -4.08 24.77 -1.84
C SER A 176 -2.97 24.59 -0.81
N PHE A 177 -2.28 23.45 -0.85
CA PHE A 177 -1.12 23.17 -0.01
C PHE A 177 0.01 24.20 -0.22
N LEU A 178 0.42 24.44 -1.47
CA LEU A 178 1.48 25.38 -1.79
C LEU A 178 1.14 26.81 -1.32
N LYS A 179 -0.11 27.24 -1.51
CA LYS A 179 -0.58 28.52 -1.00
C LYS A 179 -0.62 28.59 0.54
N SER A 180 -0.94 27.49 1.20
CA SER A 180 -0.87 27.43 2.66
C SER A 180 0.55 27.54 3.18
N MET A 181 1.55 27.04 2.43
CA MET A 181 2.96 27.11 2.80
C MET A 181 3.57 28.49 2.57
N TRP A 182 3.26 29.14 1.46
CA TRP A 182 3.95 30.36 1.03
C TRP A 182 3.05 31.58 0.84
N GLY A 183 1.77 31.47 1.17
CA GLY A 183 0.84 32.60 1.14
C GLY A 183 0.76 33.27 -0.22
N GLU A 184 0.85 34.58 -0.24
CA GLU A 184 0.78 35.41 -1.44
C GLU A 184 1.96 35.24 -2.39
N ALA A 185 3.09 34.71 -1.91
CA ALA A 185 4.25 34.41 -2.76
C ALA A 185 4.01 33.24 -3.72
N ALA A 186 3.03 32.38 -3.44
CA ALA A 186 2.64 31.29 -4.32
C ALA A 186 1.68 31.77 -5.41
N THR A 187 2.22 32.23 -6.54
CA THR A 187 1.44 32.78 -7.66
C THR A 187 1.39 31.82 -8.87
N PRO A 188 0.41 31.97 -9.78
CA PRO A 188 0.37 31.18 -11.00
C PRO A 188 1.63 31.29 -11.85
N GLU A 189 2.27 32.48 -11.87
CA GLU A 189 3.44 32.79 -12.68
C GLU A 189 4.68 32.02 -12.25
N ASN A 190 4.80 31.72 -10.95
CA ASN A 190 5.90 30.90 -10.40
C ASN A 190 5.46 29.47 -10.09
N HIS A 191 4.40 28.99 -10.75
CA HIS A 191 3.84 27.65 -10.52
C HIS A 191 3.52 27.39 -9.03
N PHE A 192 3.01 28.40 -8.34
CA PHE A 192 2.68 28.37 -6.90
C PHE A 192 3.89 28.04 -6.03
N ALA A 193 5.09 28.49 -6.42
CA ALA A 193 6.36 28.21 -5.74
C ALA A 193 6.72 26.70 -5.71
N TYR A 194 6.32 25.94 -6.70
CA TYR A 194 6.63 24.51 -6.85
C TYR A 194 8.13 24.22 -6.72
N ASP A 195 8.98 25.09 -7.29
CA ASP A 195 10.42 24.90 -7.29
C ASP A 195 11.07 25.14 -5.92
N TRP A 196 10.33 25.69 -4.96
CA TRP A 196 10.79 25.86 -3.58
C TRP A 196 10.61 24.61 -2.74
N LEU A 197 9.83 23.63 -3.24
CA LEU A 197 9.73 22.33 -2.57
C LEU A 197 11.05 21.55 -2.69
N PRO A 198 11.47 20.88 -1.62
CA PRO A 198 12.57 19.92 -1.73
C PRO A 198 12.22 18.83 -2.74
N LYS A 199 13.21 18.40 -3.48
CA LYS A 199 13.10 17.29 -4.43
C LYS A 199 13.83 16.08 -3.86
N LEU A 200 13.18 14.93 -3.89
CA LEU A 200 13.75 13.70 -3.34
C LEU A 200 14.54 12.96 -4.43
N ASP A 201 15.78 12.62 -4.17
CA ASP A 201 16.56 11.70 -4.97
C ASP A 201 16.06 10.26 -4.80
N VAL A 202 15.72 9.87 -3.58
CA VAL A 202 15.20 8.55 -3.22
C VAL A 202 14.28 8.66 -2.01
N THR A 203 13.39 7.69 -1.83
CA THR A 203 12.64 7.55 -0.59
C THR A 203 13.56 6.98 0.49
N TYR A 204 13.77 7.72 1.56
CA TYR A 204 14.59 7.32 2.69
C TYR A 204 13.77 6.51 3.68
N ASP A 205 14.14 5.25 3.85
CA ASP A 205 13.75 4.50 5.03
C ASP A 205 14.75 4.73 6.17
N ILE A 206 14.38 4.33 7.37
CA ILE A 206 15.18 4.60 8.57
C ILE A 206 16.53 3.89 8.52
N LEU A 207 16.62 2.69 7.94
CA LEU A 207 17.89 1.95 7.82
C LEU A 207 18.83 2.66 6.85
N ARG A 208 18.30 3.16 5.75
CA ARG A 208 19.06 3.97 4.79
C ARG A 208 19.55 5.27 5.41
N ALA A 209 18.74 5.91 6.25
CA ALA A 209 19.15 7.11 6.97
C ALA A 209 20.39 6.85 7.85
N PHE A 210 20.42 5.75 8.59
CA PHE A 210 21.61 5.36 9.38
C PHE A 210 22.83 5.03 8.52
N GLU A 211 22.62 4.42 7.35
CA GLU A 211 23.74 4.22 6.39
C GLU A 211 24.32 5.55 5.92
N LEU A 212 23.48 6.54 5.65
CA LEU A 212 23.93 7.87 5.25
C LEU A 212 24.59 8.66 6.39
N MET A 213 24.17 8.42 7.64
CA MET A 213 24.88 8.94 8.82
C MET A 213 26.29 8.35 8.91
N GLY A 214 26.44 7.04 8.76
CA GLY A 214 27.74 6.38 8.71
C GLY A 214 28.64 6.84 7.57
N GLN A 215 28.07 7.39 6.49
CA GLN A 215 28.80 8.01 5.37
C GLN A 215 29.06 9.52 5.57
N GLY A 216 28.64 10.10 6.69
CA GLY A 216 28.74 11.54 6.97
C GLY A 216 27.82 12.43 6.13
N LYS A 217 26.84 11.86 5.41
CA LYS A 217 25.89 12.61 4.59
C LYS A 217 24.72 13.19 5.39
N ILE A 218 24.40 12.58 6.52
CA ILE A 218 23.46 13.09 7.51
C ILE A 218 24.29 13.33 8.79
N THR A 219 24.38 14.58 9.21
CA THR A 219 25.27 15.01 10.31
C THR A 219 24.55 15.15 11.64
N ASN A 220 23.24 15.26 11.63
CA ASN A 220 22.44 15.45 12.83
C ASN A 220 21.21 14.55 12.83
N TYR A 221 20.93 13.97 13.97
CA TYR A 221 19.77 13.14 14.20
C TYR A 221 19.09 13.48 15.52
N ILE A 222 17.83 13.85 15.48
CA ILE A 222 17.04 14.09 16.68
C ILE A 222 16.14 12.88 16.91
N CYS A 223 16.42 12.13 17.98
CA CYS A 223 15.68 10.94 18.36
C CYS A 223 14.67 11.25 19.46
N GLN A 224 13.39 11.17 19.14
CA GLN A 224 12.32 11.41 20.11
C GLN A 224 11.40 10.18 20.22
N GLY A 225 11.28 9.65 21.44
CA GLY A 225 10.35 8.54 21.74
C GLY A 225 10.73 7.18 21.13
N PHE A 226 12.00 7.01 20.72
CA PHE A 226 12.46 5.85 19.99
C PHE A 226 13.92 5.51 20.36
N ASN A 227 14.25 4.23 20.48
CA ASN A 227 15.61 3.78 20.71
C ASN A 227 16.10 2.89 19.56
N PRO A 228 16.78 3.44 18.54
CA PRO A 228 17.22 2.69 17.38
C PRO A 228 18.21 1.58 17.71
N LEU A 229 19.06 1.76 18.73
CA LEU A 229 20.03 0.75 19.17
C LEU A 229 19.36 -0.53 19.68
N MET A 230 18.17 -0.41 20.24
CA MET A 230 17.41 -1.56 20.74
C MET A 230 16.43 -2.13 19.71
N SER A 231 15.92 -1.29 18.83
CA SER A 231 14.83 -1.65 17.93
C SER A 231 15.28 -2.22 16.58
N PHE A 232 16.49 -1.85 16.11
CA PHE A 232 16.98 -2.30 14.82
C PHE A 232 17.92 -3.49 14.90
N PRO A 233 17.93 -4.32 13.84
CA PRO A 233 18.95 -5.36 13.69
C PRO A 233 20.33 -4.75 13.48
N ASN A 234 21.37 -5.53 13.76
CA ASN A 234 22.76 -5.15 13.54
C ASN A 234 23.19 -3.86 14.28
N LYS A 235 23.19 -3.93 15.60
CA LYS A 235 23.58 -2.82 16.49
C LYS A 235 24.91 -2.18 16.14
N LYS A 236 25.89 -2.96 15.67
CA LYS A 236 27.22 -2.46 15.27
C LYS A 236 27.18 -1.51 14.08
N LYS A 237 26.13 -1.59 13.28
CA LYS A 237 25.92 -0.69 12.12
C LYS A 237 25.18 0.60 12.51
N ILE A 238 24.49 0.59 13.64
CA ILE A 238 23.69 1.73 14.11
C ILE A 238 24.52 2.67 14.98
N VAL A 239 25.53 2.15 15.66
CA VAL A 239 26.52 2.92 16.44
C VAL A 239 27.53 3.58 15.50
#